data_5745941c9aca2584ad85fc9f0e45ae79
#
_entry.id   5745941c9aca2584ad85fc9f0e45ae79
#
_cell.length_a   1.000
_cell.length_b   1.000
_cell.length_c   1.000
_cell.angle_alpha   90.00
_cell.angle_beta   90.00
_cell.angle_gamma   90.00
#
_symmetry.space_group_name_H-M   'P 1'
#
loop_
_entity.id
_entity.type
_entity.pdbx_description
1 polymer ?
#
loop_
_entity_poly.entity_id
_entity_poly.type
_entity_poly.pdbx_seq_one_letter_code
_entity_poly.pdbx_strand_id
1 'polypeptide(L)'
;MPEAIVALGEGKRIVGRLRFESDGRRQHSQFEYDETWLAAKDRFALAPGLPLRDGGHFSSGKDDKRSALPGCFGDAAPDSWGRALMTKALGGGLSEFDYLVLSNDRTRQGALRFLGEDMEPLSDLTPPIPRLVELERLRTLAQRFERDPGGVEEEARDLAGVAGSLGGARPKANVEGDGHLWIAKFTSAQDTKPVERAEVATLKLARMCGLRVADARLELRDSDSPVALIRRFDRRSDTRIPYISARTALDWQGEDGGFYTDIGDVIRQISSKPVEDLHELWR
;
A
#
# COMPACT_ATOMS: atom_id res chain seq x y z
N MET A 1 24.41 -6.60 4.88
CA MET A 1 23.32 -5.67 5.24
C MET A 1 22.42 -5.51 4.03
N PRO A 2 21.17 -5.93 4.08
CA PRO A 2 20.25 -5.75 2.97
C PRO A 2 20.08 -4.26 2.63
N GLU A 3 20.03 -3.96 1.32
CA GLU A 3 19.95 -2.59 0.82
C GLU A 3 19.01 -2.53 -0.38
N ALA A 4 18.32 -1.40 -0.54
CA ALA A 4 17.50 -1.12 -1.70
C ALA A 4 17.72 0.32 -2.18
N ILE A 5 17.80 0.50 -3.48
CA ILE A 5 17.68 1.81 -4.11
C ILE A 5 16.20 2.21 -4.04
N VAL A 6 15.93 3.37 -3.45
CA VAL A 6 14.58 3.95 -3.41
C VAL A 6 14.42 4.87 -4.59
N ALA A 7 13.43 4.59 -5.43
CA ALA A 7 13.13 5.38 -6.62
C ALA A 7 11.66 5.78 -6.70
N LEU A 8 11.33 6.74 -7.54
CA LEU A 8 9.98 7.24 -7.79
C LEU A 8 9.53 7.04 -9.24
N GLY A 9 8.28 6.64 -9.37
CA GLY A 9 7.56 6.61 -10.64
C GLY A 9 8.06 5.56 -11.64
N GLU A 10 7.49 5.58 -12.82
CA GLU A 10 7.87 4.63 -13.88
C GLU A 10 9.27 4.92 -14.45
N GLY A 11 9.71 6.18 -14.43
CA GLY A 11 11.06 6.57 -14.81
C GLY A 11 12.16 6.15 -13.86
N LYS A 12 11.82 5.44 -12.77
CA LYS A 12 12.78 4.95 -11.75
C LYS A 12 13.74 6.05 -11.27
N ARG A 13 13.22 7.27 -11.04
CA ARG A 13 14.06 8.40 -10.59
C ARG A 13 14.56 8.12 -9.17
N ILE A 14 15.87 8.03 -9.01
CA ILE A 14 16.48 7.72 -7.71
C ILE A 14 16.20 8.86 -6.72
N VAL A 15 15.78 8.48 -5.51
CA VAL A 15 15.50 9.38 -4.39
C VAL A 15 16.49 9.17 -3.26
N GLY A 16 16.98 7.93 -3.08
CA GLY A 16 17.92 7.60 -2.01
C GLY A 16 18.15 6.11 -1.87
N ARG A 17 18.76 5.74 -0.74
CA ARG A 17 19.08 4.35 -0.38
C ARG A 17 18.51 3.99 0.98
N LEU A 18 17.94 2.81 1.07
CA LEU A 18 17.44 2.22 2.30
C LEU A 18 18.33 1.03 2.67
N ARG A 19 18.96 1.10 3.84
CA ARG A 19 19.71 0.00 4.46
C ARG A 19 18.93 -0.56 5.63
N PHE A 20 19.06 -1.86 5.87
CA PHE A 20 18.30 -2.55 6.90
C PHE A 20 19.16 -3.54 7.67
N GLU A 21 18.97 -3.58 8.98
CA GLU A 21 19.61 -4.53 9.88
C GLU A 21 18.58 -5.20 10.78
N SER A 22 18.78 -6.49 11.03
CA SER A 22 18.00 -7.25 12.01
C SER A 22 18.93 -8.19 12.79
N ASP A 23 18.82 -8.18 14.10
CA ASP A 23 19.50 -9.13 14.99
C ASP A 23 18.55 -10.24 15.49
N GLY A 24 17.37 -10.36 14.87
CA GLY A 24 16.31 -11.30 15.22
C GLY A 24 15.38 -10.81 16.35
N ARG A 25 15.77 -9.79 17.12
CA ARG A 25 14.94 -9.16 18.15
C ARG A 25 14.67 -7.69 17.89
N ARG A 26 15.62 -7.02 17.25
CA ARG A 26 15.52 -5.60 16.90
C ARG A 26 15.77 -5.44 15.43
N GLN A 27 15.00 -4.60 14.83
CA GLN A 27 15.13 -4.23 13.43
C GLN A 27 15.40 -2.73 13.34
N HIS A 28 16.33 -2.36 12.47
CA HIS A 28 16.72 -0.99 12.26
C HIS A 28 16.80 -0.70 10.77
N SER A 29 16.45 0.49 10.38
CA SER A 29 16.74 0.97 9.04
C SER A 29 17.38 2.33 9.05
N GLN A 30 18.14 2.59 7.99
CA GLN A 30 18.73 3.89 7.67
C GLN A 30 18.32 4.23 6.25
N PHE A 31 17.67 5.36 6.08
CA PHE A 31 17.42 5.95 4.77
C PHE A 31 18.28 7.17 4.57
N GLU A 32 18.86 7.32 3.39
CA GLU A 32 19.67 8.45 3.01
C GLU A 32 19.23 8.97 1.63
N TYR A 33 18.96 10.26 1.54
CA TYR A 33 18.62 10.89 0.26
C TYR A 33 19.83 10.91 -0.67
N ASP A 34 19.58 10.68 -1.96
CA ASP A 34 20.60 10.82 -3.00
C ASP A 34 20.93 12.30 -3.24
N GLU A 35 22.21 12.60 -3.47
CA GLU A 35 22.68 13.96 -3.71
C GLU A 35 21.99 14.61 -4.92
N THR A 36 21.72 13.82 -5.97
CA THR A 36 21.02 14.31 -7.16
C THR A 36 19.57 14.67 -6.88
N TRP A 37 18.92 13.91 -5.96
CA TRP A 37 17.60 14.27 -5.48
C TRP A 37 17.63 15.55 -4.65
N LEU A 38 18.57 15.67 -3.71
CA LEU A 38 18.73 16.86 -2.88
C LEU A 38 19.04 18.13 -3.70
N ALA A 39 19.71 17.98 -4.84
CA ALA A 39 20.02 19.09 -5.75
C ALA A 39 18.83 19.44 -6.70
N ALA A 40 17.85 18.57 -6.85
CA ALA A 40 16.77 18.75 -7.80
C ALA A 40 15.81 19.89 -7.41
N LYS A 41 15.34 20.67 -8.37
CA LYS A 41 14.42 21.80 -8.14
C LYS A 41 13.02 21.37 -7.69
N ASP A 42 12.59 20.22 -8.15
CA ASP A 42 11.27 19.62 -7.89
C ASP A 42 11.31 18.54 -6.79
N ARG A 43 12.41 18.53 -5.99
CA ARG A 43 12.53 17.64 -4.84
C ARG A 43 11.45 17.94 -3.79
N PHE A 44 11.06 16.91 -3.10
CA PHE A 44 10.19 17.01 -1.92
C PHE A 44 10.59 15.97 -0.88
N ALA A 45 10.25 16.21 0.37
CA ALA A 45 10.41 15.25 1.45
C ALA A 45 9.40 14.10 1.27
N LEU A 46 9.84 12.84 1.34
CA LEU A 46 8.95 11.68 1.16
C LEU A 46 7.86 11.59 2.25
N ALA A 47 8.14 12.13 3.42
CA ALA A 47 7.21 12.27 4.53
C ALA A 47 7.72 13.36 5.50
N PRO A 48 6.87 13.90 6.39
CA PRO A 48 7.31 14.85 7.42
C PRO A 48 8.46 14.32 8.29
N GLY A 49 8.43 13.03 8.65
CA GLY A 49 9.50 12.37 9.41
C GLY A 49 10.80 12.13 8.64
N LEU A 50 10.85 12.45 7.34
CA LEU A 50 12.03 12.36 6.47
C LEU A 50 12.35 13.72 5.82
N PRO A 51 12.73 14.75 6.60
CA PRO A 51 13.05 16.07 6.05
C PRO A 51 14.24 16.00 5.09
N LEU A 52 14.24 16.88 4.07
CA LEU A 52 15.33 16.98 3.09
C LEU A 52 16.61 17.49 3.77
N ARG A 53 17.55 16.60 4.00
CA ARG A 53 18.88 16.91 4.55
C ARG A 53 19.89 15.84 4.16
N ASP A 54 21.15 16.18 4.20
CA ASP A 54 22.25 15.22 4.09
C ASP A 54 22.30 14.28 5.30
N GLY A 55 22.88 13.10 5.08
CA GLY A 55 23.07 12.07 6.09
C GLY A 55 21.85 11.19 6.35
N GLY A 56 22.05 10.20 7.19
CA GLY A 56 21.07 9.15 7.41
C GLY A 56 19.89 9.56 8.29
N HIS A 57 18.70 9.09 7.92
CA HIS A 57 17.50 9.06 8.74
C HIS A 57 17.36 7.66 9.33
N PHE A 58 17.32 7.55 10.65
CA PHE A 58 17.29 6.27 11.35
C PHE A 58 15.89 5.96 11.88
N SER A 59 15.47 4.71 11.68
CA SER A 59 14.25 4.17 12.26
C SER A 59 14.55 2.86 12.98
N SER A 60 13.90 2.62 14.11
CA SER A 60 14.08 1.38 14.87
C SER A 60 12.74 0.82 15.30
N GLY A 61 12.50 -0.44 15.01
CA GLY A 61 11.42 -1.23 15.58
C GLY A 61 11.79 -1.69 16.96
N LYS A 62 10.99 -1.30 17.96
CA LYS A 62 11.13 -1.81 19.32
C LYS A 62 9.85 -2.53 19.68
N ASP A 63 9.94 -3.84 19.79
CA ASP A 63 8.82 -4.74 19.97
C ASP A 63 7.82 -4.61 18.80
N ASP A 64 6.70 -5.30 18.80
CA ASP A 64 5.70 -5.29 17.73
C ASP A 64 4.98 -3.93 17.53
N LYS A 65 5.40 -2.90 18.26
CA LYS A 65 4.70 -1.61 18.35
C LYS A 65 5.23 -0.52 17.44
N ARG A 66 6.48 -0.60 16.99
CA ARG A 66 7.09 0.39 16.09
C ARG A 66 7.69 -0.30 14.88
N SER A 67 7.30 0.15 13.70
CA SER A 67 7.95 -0.30 12.47
C SER A 67 9.40 0.15 12.43
N ALA A 68 10.27 -0.75 11.98
CA ALA A 68 11.66 -0.43 11.68
C ALA A 68 11.84 0.36 10.39
N LEU A 69 10.74 0.64 9.68
CA LEU A 69 10.72 1.41 8.44
C LEU A 69 10.17 2.81 8.69
N PRO A 70 10.67 3.84 8.00
CA PRO A 70 10.00 5.13 7.90
C PRO A 70 8.54 4.97 7.44
N GLY A 71 7.63 5.81 7.93
CA GLY A 71 6.20 5.66 7.70
C GLY A 71 5.81 5.54 6.22
N CYS A 72 6.39 6.35 5.32
CA CYS A 72 6.11 6.28 3.89
C CYS A 72 6.53 4.95 3.24
N PHE A 73 7.56 4.27 3.78
CA PHE A 73 7.93 2.93 3.32
C PHE A 73 7.00 1.88 3.91
N GLY A 74 6.56 2.06 5.17
CA GLY A 74 5.51 1.26 5.77
C GLY A 74 4.19 1.31 4.98
N ASP A 75 3.80 2.48 4.49
CA ASP A 75 2.62 2.65 3.62
C ASP A 75 2.77 1.92 2.27
N ALA A 76 3.99 1.74 1.79
CA ALA A 76 4.29 1.01 0.56
C ALA A 76 4.45 -0.51 0.79
N ALA A 77 4.57 -0.96 2.04
CA ALA A 77 4.63 -2.37 2.42
C ALA A 77 3.23 -3.01 2.44
N PRO A 78 3.12 -4.35 2.37
CA PRO A 78 1.85 -5.04 2.43
C PRO A 78 1.11 -4.78 3.74
N ASP A 79 -0.21 -4.71 3.65
CA ASP A 79 -1.11 -4.70 4.80
C ASP A 79 -1.20 -6.07 5.48
N SER A 80 -2.01 -6.20 6.54
CA SER A 80 -2.13 -7.47 7.28
C SER A 80 -2.63 -8.64 6.42
N TRP A 81 -3.51 -8.41 5.45
CA TRP A 81 -3.94 -9.42 4.48
C TRP A 81 -2.78 -9.86 3.58
N GLY A 82 -2.09 -8.88 2.96
CA GLY A 82 -0.93 -9.15 2.11
C GLY A 82 0.21 -9.82 2.86
N ARG A 83 0.49 -9.42 4.11
CA ARG A 83 1.49 -10.08 4.97
C ARG A 83 1.16 -11.53 5.27
N ALA A 84 -0.10 -11.84 5.61
CA ALA A 84 -0.53 -13.21 5.84
C ALA A 84 -0.30 -14.10 4.61
N LEU A 85 -0.64 -13.61 3.43
CA LEU A 85 -0.41 -14.30 2.15
C LEU A 85 1.10 -14.48 1.88
N MET A 86 1.91 -13.43 2.04
CA MET A 86 3.35 -13.50 1.82
C MET A 86 4.04 -14.45 2.81
N THR A 87 3.67 -14.41 4.09
CA THR A 87 4.19 -15.33 5.10
C THR A 87 3.91 -16.78 4.71
N LYS A 88 2.71 -17.06 4.18
CA LYS A 88 2.35 -18.40 3.73
C LYS A 88 3.08 -18.81 2.44
N ALA A 89 3.18 -17.88 1.49
CA ALA A 89 3.81 -18.12 0.18
C ALA A 89 5.33 -18.29 0.22
N LEU A 90 6.00 -17.56 1.13
CA LEU A 90 7.47 -17.46 1.19
C LEU A 90 8.07 -18.15 2.43
N GLY A 91 7.23 -18.64 3.34
CA GLY A 91 7.66 -19.14 4.64
C GLY A 91 7.68 -18.07 5.73
N GLY A 92 7.77 -18.50 7.00
CA GLY A 92 7.82 -17.60 8.14
C GLY A 92 9.18 -16.89 8.30
N GLY A 93 9.23 -15.91 9.23
CA GLY A 93 10.47 -15.22 9.60
C GLY A 93 10.83 -14.03 8.70
N LEU A 94 9.89 -13.52 7.90
CA LEU A 94 10.09 -12.33 7.08
C LEU A 94 10.26 -11.08 7.96
N SER A 95 11.29 -10.29 7.67
CA SER A 95 11.51 -8.98 8.28
C SER A 95 10.59 -7.90 7.66
N GLU A 96 10.53 -6.73 8.27
CA GLU A 96 9.85 -5.57 7.69
C GLU A 96 10.43 -5.20 6.32
N PHE A 97 11.73 -5.35 6.13
CA PHE A 97 12.38 -5.13 4.84
C PHE A 97 11.94 -6.16 3.81
N ASP A 98 11.86 -7.45 4.17
CA ASP A 98 11.42 -8.50 3.25
C ASP A 98 9.97 -8.24 2.77
N TYR A 99 9.06 -7.92 3.68
CA TYR A 99 7.70 -7.55 3.28
C TYR A 99 7.68 -6.35 2.32
N LEU A 100 8.52 -5.34 2.57
CA LEU A 100 8.61 -4.17 1.72
C LEU A 100 9.12 -4.51 0.32
N VAL A 101 10.29 -5.14 0.22
CA VAL A 101 10.98 -5.30 -1.08
C VAL A 101 10.43 -6.45 -1.91
N LEU A 102 9.97 -7.55 -1.27
CA LEU A 102 9.45 -8.72 -1.97
C LEU A 102 8.00 -8.56 -2.45
N SER A 103 7.27 -7.55 -2.02
CA SER A 103 5.95 -7.26 -2.56
C SER A 103 6.01 -6.81 -4.01
N ASN A 104 5.03 -7.22 -4.83
CA ASN A 104 5.00 -6.94 -6.26
C ASN A 104 5.07 -5.44 -6.55
N ASP A 105 6.11 -5.02 -7.26
CA ASP A 105 6.34 -3.62 -7.61
C ASP A 105 5.21 -3.02 -8.45
N ARG A 106 4.62 -3.79 -9.37
CA ARG A 106 3.54 -3.31 -10.25
C ARG A 106 2.27 -2.94 -9.49
N THR A 107 1.97 -3.68 -8.40
CA THR A 107 0.77 -3.47 -7.57
C THR A 107 1.04 -2.62 -6.33
N ARG A 108 2.29 -2.27 -6.04
CA ARG A 108 2.67 -1.43 -4.90
C ARG A 108 1.90 -0.12 -4.89
N GLN A 109 1.42 0.29 -3.72
CA GLN A 109 0.71 1.56 -3.57
C GLN A 109 1.65 2.75 -3.67
N GLY A 110 1.16 3.81 -4.31
CA GLY A 110 1.93 5.03 -4.52
C GLY A 110 2.97 4.91 -5.63
N ALA A 111 3.98 5.78 -5.57
CA ALA A 111 5.01 5.90 -6.59
C ALA A 111 6.38 5.36 -6.16
N LEU A 112 6.54 4.95 -4.89
CA LEU A 112 7.80 4.40 -4.39
C LEU A 112 8.10 3.04 -5.01
N ARG A 113 9.37 2.85 -5.36
CA ARG A 113 9.93 1.60 -5.90
C ARG A 113 11.20 1.24 -5.13
N PHE A 114 11.43 -0.07 -4.95
CA PHE A 114 12.59 -0.59 -4.24
C PHE A 114 13.35 -1.52 -5.20
N LEU A 115 14.52 -1.05 -5.59
CA LEU A 115 15.29 -1.62 -6.71
C LEU A 115 16.63 -2.15 -6.22
N GLY A 116 17.16 -3.12 -6.96
CA GLY A 116 18.54 -3.56 -6.82
C GLY A 116 19.53 -2.62 -7.51
N GLU A 117 20.81 -2.93 -7.45
CA GLU A 117 21.87 -2.18 -8.13
C GLU A 117 21.76 -2.22 -9.68
N ASP A 118 21.08 -3.22 -10.20
CA ASP A 118 20.73 -3.36 -11.62
C ASP A 118 19.52 -2.50 -12.04
N MET A 119 18.97 -1.71 -11.10
CA MET A 119 17.77 -0.90 -11.30
C MET A 119 16.51 -1.72 -11.61
N GLU A 120 16.50 -3.01 -11.28
CA GLU A 120 15.30 -3.83 -11.36
C GLU A 120 14.65 -4.05 -9.98
N PRO A 121 13.32 -4.25 -9.92
CA PRO A 121 12.62 -4.50 -8.67
C PRO A 121 13.20 -5.71 -7.92
N LEU A 122 13.39 -5.56 -6.60
CA LEU A 122 13.87 -6.65 -5.74
C LEU A 122 12.83 -7.76 -5.52
N SER A 123 11.62 -7.58 -6.00
CA SER A 123 10.52 -8.53 -5.81
C SER A 123 10.61 -9.70 -6.79
N ASP A 124 10.60 -10.91 -6.24
CA ASP A 124 10.41 -12.15 -7.01
C ASP A 124 8.93 -12.49 -7.24
N LEU A 125 8.02 -11.81 -6.51
CA LEU A 125 6.58 -11.97 -6.65
C LEU A 125 6.05 -11.05 -7.75
N THR A 126 6.25 -11.43 -9.00
CA THR A 126 5.88 -10.65 -10.19
C THR A 126 4.89 -11.36 -11.11
N PRO A 127 3.82 -12.00 -10.59
CA PRO A 127 2.82 -12.58 -11.49
C PRO A 127 2.15 -11.47 -12.30
N PRO A 128 1.62 -11.77 -13.49
CA PRO A 128 0.78 -10.82 -14.21
C PRO A 128 -0.37 -10.36 -13.33
N ILE A 129 -0.76 -9.10 -13.46
CA ILE A 129 -1.95 -8.60 -12.76
C ILE A 129 -3.17 -9.28 -13.38
N PRO A 130 -4.03 -9.97 -12.59
CA PRO A 130 -5.19 -10.65 -13.10
C PRO A 130 -6.17 -9.68 -13.77
N ARG A 131 -6.87 -10.17 -14.78
CA ARG A 131 -7.95 -9.44 -15.44
C ARG A 131 -9.29 -9.65 -14.74
N LEU A 132 -10.26 -8.82 -15.04
CA LEU A 132 -11.62 -8.92 -14.47
C LEU A 132 -12.28 -10.28 -14.68
N VAL A 133 -11.96 -10.99 -15.76
CA VAL A 133 -12.46 -12.35 -16.04
C VAL A 133 -12.03 -13.38 -14.98
N GLU A 134 -10.97 -13.10 -14.23
CA GLU A 134 -10.44 -13.99 -13.18
C GLU A 134 -11.03 -13.70 -11.79
N LEU A 135 -11.95 -12.74 -11.66
CA LEU A 135 -12.51 -12.32 -10.35
C LEU A 135 -13.12 -13.48 -9.57
N GLU A 136 -13.83 -14.38 -10.24
CA GLU A 136 -14.46 -15.53 -9.56
C GLU A 136 -13.41 -16.51 -9.00
N ARG A 137 -12.35 -16.76 -9.77
CA ARG A 137 -11.21 -17.56 -9.31
C ARG A 137 -10.55 -16.90 -8.08
N LEU A 138 -10.23 -15.61 -8.16
CA LEU A 138 -9.58 -14.87 -7.06
C LEU A 138 -10.44 -14.85 -5.80
N ARG A 139 -11.75 -14.62 -5.94
CA ARG A 139 -12.71 -14.67 -4.84
C ARG A 139 -12.68 -16.04 -4.15
N THR A 140 -12.76 -17.11 -4.93
CA THR A 140 -12.75 -18.49 -4.42
C THR A 140 -11.46 -18.79 -3.68
N LEU A 141 -10.30 -18.39 -4.22
CA LEU A 141 -9.00 -18.56 -3.58
C LEU A 141 -8.91 -17.77 -2.27
N ALA A 142 -9.38 -16.52 -2.26
CA ALA A 142 -9.37 -15.68 -1.06
C ALA A 142 -10.24 -16.28 0.05
N GLN A 143 -11.43 -16.78 -0.27
CA GLN A 143 -12.33 -17.44 0.69
C GLN A 143 -11.76 -18.75 1.21
N ARG A 144 -11.08 -19.54 0.36
CA ARG A 144 -10.39 -20.77 0.79
C ARG A 144 -9.26 -20.44 1.76
N PHE A 145 -8.43 -19.45 1.43
CA PHE A 145 -7.33 -19.01 2.30
C PHE A 145 -7.83 -18.54 3.68
N GLU A 146 -8.94 -17.79 3.76
CA GLU A 146 -9.52 -17.39 5.05
C GLU A 146 -10.00 -18.57 5.90
N ARG A 147 -10.58 -19.60 5.26
CA ARG A 147 -11.14 -20.78 5.97
C ARG A 147 -10.06 -21.75 6.40
N ASP A 148 -9.07 -21.97 5.57
CA ASP A 148 -7.98 -22.93 5.82
C ASP A 148 -6.65 -22.39 5.26
N PRO A 149 -5.96 -21.51 6.01
CA PRO A 149 -4.65 -21.02 5.60
C PRO A 149 -3.58 -22.11 5.47
N GLY A 150 -3.81 -23.28 6.12
CA GLY A 150 -2.88 -24.41 6.12
C GLY A 150 -2.81 -25.16 4.79
N GLY A 151 -3.92 -25.29 4.08
CA GLY A 151 -4.08 -26.17 2.92
C GLY A 151 -3.85 -25.52 1.55
N VAL A 152 -3.37 -24.27 1.46
CA VAL A 152 -3.40 -23.48 0.21
C VAL A 152 -2.08 -22.77 -0.10
N GLU A 153 -0.96 -23.49 -0.08
CA GLU A 153 0.37 -22.87 -0.28
C GLU A 153 0.60 -22.30 -1.69
N GLU A 154 0.19 -23.02 -2.70
CA GLU A 154 0.33 -22.60 -4.10
C GLU A 154 -0.59 -21.42 -4.40
N GLU A 155 -1.85 -21.52 -3.96
CA GLU A 155 -2.84 -20.45 -4.11
C GLU A 155 -2.46 -19.18 -3.32
N ALA A 156 -1.81 -19.32 -2.15
CA ALA A 156 -1.30 -18.19 -1.39
C ALA A 156 -0.23 -17.43 -2.16
N ARG A 157 0.62 -18.11 -2.93
CA ARG A 157 1.64 -17.49 -3.78
C ARG A 157 1.02 -16.68 -4.91
N ASP A 158 -0.01 -17.20 -5.57
CA ASP A 158 -0.78 -16.49 -6.59
C ASP A 158 -1.42 -15.22 -6.03
N LEU A 159 -2.06 -15.33 -4.85
CA LEU A 159 -2.70 -14.19 -4.19
C LEU A 159 -1.69 -13.18 -3.63
N ALA A 160 -0.56 -13.63 -3.07
CA ALA A 160 0.46 -12.75 -2.50
C ALA A 160 1.02 -11.77 -3.53
N GLY A 161 1.24 -12.24 -4.77
CA GLY A 161 1.73 -11.40 -5.86
C GLY A 161 0.75 -10.32 -6.31
N VAL A 162 -0.54 -10.45 -6.00
CA VAL A 162 -1.58 -9.50 -6.44
C VAL A 162 -2.30 -8.78 -5.30
N ALA A 163 -2.12 -9.21 -4.05
CA ALA A 163 -2.72 -8.54 -2.89
C ALA A 163 -2.16 -7.12 -2.68
N GLY A 164 -0.85 -6.95 -2.78
CA GLY A 164 -0.19 -5.64 -2.70
C GLY A 164 -0.34 -4.94 -1.33
N SER A 165 -0.05 -3.64 -1.32
CA SER A 165 -0.07 -2.75 -0.15
C SER A 165 -1.34 -1.88 -0.13
N LEU A 166 -2.52 -2.48 -0.15
CA LEU A 166 -3.80 -1.77 -0.36
C LEU A 166 -4.47 -1.26 0.94
N GLY A 167 -3.89 -1.55 2.10
CA GLY A 167 -4.41 -1.19 3.41
C GLY A 167 -5.56 -2.10 3.90
N GLY A 168 -5.53 -2.47 5.19
CA GLY A 168 -6.59 -3.22 5.88
C GLY A 168 -6.38 -4.75 5.92
N ALA A 169 -7.26 -5.45 6.65
CA ALA A 169 -7.17 -6.88 6.93
C ALA A 169 -8.11 -7.76 6.08
N ARG A 170 -9.01 -7.15 5.31
CA ARG A 170 -10.01 -7.90 4.53
C ARG A 170 -9.43 -8.45 3.22
N PRO A 171 -9.99 -9.60 2.73
CA PRO A 171 -9.59 -10.18 1.47
C PRO A 171 -9.73 -9.21 0.30
N LYS A 172 -8.63 -9.03 -0.43
CA LYS A 172 -8.59 -8.14 -1.60
C LYS A 172 -7.47 -8.52 -2.55
N ALA A 173 -7.57 -8.08 -3.80
CA ALA A 173 -6.53 -8.23 -4.80
C ALA A 173 -6.52 -7.04 -5.77
N ASN A 174 -5.37 -6.79 -6.41
CA ASN A 174 -5.30 -5.91 -7.56
C ASN A 174 -5.75 -6.65 -8.81
N VAL A 175 -6.56 -6.01 -9.61
CA VAL A 175 -7.01 -6.50 -10.91
C VAL A 175 -6.94 -5.40 -11.96
N GLU A 176 -6.75 -5.78 -13.21
CA GLU A 176 -6.70 -4.87 -14.35
C GLU A 176 -7.99 -4.99 -15.17
N GLY A 177 -8.58 -3.85 -15.50
CA GLY A 177 -9.77 -3.79 -16.34
C GLY A 177 -10.01 -2.39 -16.88
N ASP A 178 -10.53 -2.30 -18.10
CA ASP A 178 -10.87 -1.05 -18.77
C ASP A 178 -9.70 -0.04 -18.83
N GLY A 179 -8.46 -0.56 -18.95
CA GLY A 179 -7.24 0.25 -18.97
C GLY A 179 -6.85 0.86 -17.62
N HIS A 180 -7.41 0.36 -16.51
CA HIS A 180 -7.18 0.85 -15.17
C HIS A 180 -6.85 -0.26 -14.18
N LEU A 181 -6.16 0.12 -13.11
CA LEU A 181 -5.93 -0.75 -11.97
C LEU A 181 -7.04 -0.57 -10.93
N TRP A 182 -7.59 -1.69 -10.47
CA TRP A 182 -8.68 -1.74 -9.50
C TRP A 182 -8.29 -2.54 -8.27
N ILE A 183 -8.89 -2.21 -7.16
CA ILE A 183 -8.92 -3.04 -5.96
C ILE A 183 -10.21 -3.86 -6.02
N ALA A 184 -10.07 -5.18 -6.14
CA ALA A 184 -11.17 -6.11 -5.96
C ALA A 184 -11.25 -6.48 -4.47
N LYS A 185 -12.34 -6.13 -3.78
CA LYS A 185 -12.61 -6.50 -2.40
C LYS A 185 -13.59 -7.65 -2.37
N PHE A 186 -13.25 -8.70 -1.65
CA PHE A 186 -14.01 -9.92 -1.56
C PHE A 186 -14.74 -10.00 -0.22
N THR A 187 -15.92 -10.64 -0.23
CA THR A 187 -16.67 -10.96 0.97
C THR A 187 -15.82 -11.86 1.88
N SER A 188 -15.61 -11.45 3.11
CA SER A 188 -14.93 -12.26 4.13
C SER A 188 -15.85 -13.37 4.65
N ALA A 189 -15.26 -14.49 5.05
CA ALA A 189 -15.99 -15.58 5.71
C ALA A 189 -16.64 -15.16 7.05
N GLN A 190 -16.19 -14.04 7.64
CA GLN A 190 -16.70 -13.48 8.89
C GLN A 190 -17.82 -12.46 8.69
N ASP A 191 -18.17 -12.13 7.45
CA ASP A 191 -19.16 -11.11 7.17
C ASP A 191 -20.59 -11.61 7.49
N THR A 192 -21.29 -10.85 8.29
CA THR A 192 -22.71 -11.02 8.58
C THR A 192 -23.60 -10.05 7.80
N LYS A 193 -22.98 -9.13 7.04
CA LYS A 193 -23.65 -8.07 6.27
C LYS A 193 -23.00 -7.94 4.89
N PRO A 194 -23.74 -7.47 3.88
CA PRO A 194 -23.21 -7.30 2.52
C PRO A 194 -22.29 -6.07 2.42
N VAL A 195 -21.09 -6.14 2.97
CA VAL A 195 -20.14 -5.02 3.12
C VAL A 195 -19.75 -4.45 1.75
N GLU A 196 -19.52 -5.29 0.75
CA GLU A 196 -19.15 -4.88 -0.61
C GLU A 196 -20.28 -4.07 -1.28
N ARG A 197 -21.52 -4.47 -1.08
CA ARG A 197 -22.70 -3.73 -1.58
C ARG A 197 -22.82 -2.38 -0.88
N ALA A 198 -22.65 -2.37 0.44
CA ALA A 198 -22.72 -1.14 1.24
C ALA A 198 -21.61 -0.16 0.83
N GLU A 199 -20.38 -0.63 0.64
CA GLU A 199 -19.26 0.20 0.21
C GLU A 199 -19.52 0.87 -1.16
N VAL A 200 -19.91 0.09 -2.15
CA VAL A 200 -20.21 0.62 -3.49
C VAL A 200 -21.40 1.57 -3.46
N ALA A 201 -22.45 1.26 -2.69
CA ALA A 201 -23.61 2.15 -2.55
C ALA A 201 -23.22 3.47 -1.89
N THR A 202 -22.41 3.44 -0.83
CA THR A 202 -21.93 4.63 -0.12
C THR A 202 -21.07 5.50 -1.03
N LEU A 203 -20.14 4.93 -1.79
CA LEU A 203 -19.31 5.68 -2.74
C LEU A 203 -20.17 6.34 -3.85
N LYS A 204 -21.18 5.64 -4.36
CA LYS A 204 -22.12 6.21 -5.34
C LYS A 204 -22.93 7.36 -4.75
N LEU A 205 -23.43 7.20 -3.53
CA LEU A 205 -24.17 8.25 -2.81
C LEU A 205 -23.27 9.47 -2.55
N ALA A 206 -22.04 9.26 -2.08
CA ALA A 206 -21.07 10.33 -1.87
C ALA A 206 -20.82 11.13 -3.18
N ARG A 207 -20.68 10.43 -4.31
CA ARG A 207 -20.56 11.09 -5.63
C ARG A 207 -21.79 11.92 -5.98
N MET A 208 -22.99 11.40 -5.73
CA MET A 208 -24.24 12.15 -5.95
C MET A 208 -24.32 13.41 -5.06
N CYS A 209 -23.69 13.39 -3.89
CA CYS A 209 -23.55 14.53 -3.01
C CYS A 209 -22.42 15.50 -3.42
N GLY A 210 -21.77 15.28 -4.57
CA GLY A 210 -20.71 16.14 -5.08
C GLY A 210 -19.33 15.91 -4.45
N LEU A 211 -19.12 14.80 -3.73
CA LEU A 211 -17.82 14.43 -3.18
C LEU A 211 -16.93 13.82 -4.27
N ARG A 212 -15.63 14.10 -4.19
CA ARG A 212 -14.61 13.46 -5.02
C ARG A 212 -14.28 12.08 -4.44
N VAL A 213 -14.84 11.04 -5.02
CA VAL A 213 -14.64 9.65 -4.60
C VAL A 213 -14.13 8.79 -5.74
N ALA A 214 -13.46 7.69 -5.39
CA ALA A 214 -13.02 6.70 -6.36
C ALA A 214 -14.20 6.12 -7.16
N ASP A 215 -13.97 5.75 -8.42
CA ASP A 215 -14.94 4.98 -9.18
C ASP A 215 -15.16 3.63 -8.53
N ALA A 216 -16.42 3.25 -8.35
CA ALA A 216 -16.79 2.01 -7.71
C ALA A 216 -17.92 1.30 -8.43
N ARG A 217 -17.80 -0.03 -8.55
CA ARG A 217 -18.87 -0.87 -9.10
C ARG A 217 -18.87 -2.26 -8.46
N LEU A 218 -20.02 -2.93 -8.54
CA LEU A 218 -20.14 -4.33 -8.15
C LEU A 218 -19.97 -5.21 -9.38
N GLU A 219 -19.17 -6.25 -9.22
CA GLU A 219 -19.12 -7.40 -10.12
C GLU A 219 -19.70 -8.63 -9.41
N LEU A 220 -20.02 -9.68 -10.17
CA LEU A 220 -20.69 -10.89 -9.66
C LEU A 220 -21.94 -10.54 -8.83
N ARG A 221 -22.76 -9.63 -9.34
CA ARG A 221 -23.87 -8.96 -8.58
C ARG A 221 -24.93 -9.91 -8.07
N ASP A 222 -25.21 -10.97 -8.83
CA ASP A 222 -26.26 -11.94 -8.53
C ASP A 222 -25.76 -13.06 -7.58
N SER A 223 -24.48 -13.01 -7.22
CA SER A 223 -23.86 -13.93 -6.27
C SER A 223 -24.16 -13.52 -4.82
N ASP A 224 -24.19 -14.49 -3.91
CA ASP A 224 -24.23 -14.25 -2.46
C ASP A 224 -22.95 -13.56 -1.95
N SER A 225 -21.88 -13.64 -2.72
CA SER A 225 -20.57 -13.04 -2.43
C SER A 225 -20.11 -12.14 -3.59
N PRO A 226 -20.74 -10.97 -3.78
CA PRO A 226 -20.35 -10.05 -4.83
C PRO A 226 -18.97 -9.45 -4.58
N VAL A 227 -18.35 -8.90 -5.61
CA VAL A 227 -17.04 -8.25 -5.55
C VAL A 227 -17.21 -6.75 -5.71
N ALA A 228 -16.66 -5.96 -4.76
CA ALA A 228 -16.57 -4.52 -4.94
C ALA A 228 -15.27 -4.17 -5.69
N LEU A 229 -15.39 -3.54 -6.84
CA LEU A 229 -14.28 -2.96 -7.57
C LEU A 229 -14.17 -1.48 -7.26
N ILE A 230 -13.02 -1.08 -6.73
CA ILE A 230 -12.69 0.32 -6.41
C ILE A 230 -11.50 0.71 -7.28
N ARG A 231 -11.67 1.74 -8.14
CA ARG A 231 -10.58 2.22 -8.99
C ARG A 231 -9.46 2.80 -8.13
N ARG A 232 -8.23 2.43 -8.43
CA ARG A 232 -7.08 2.98 -7.72
C ARG A 232 -6.86 4.45 -8.09
N PHE A 233 -6.71 5.29 -7.07
CA PHE A 233 -6.46 6.73 -7.23
C PHE A 233 -4.98 7.04 -7.47
N ASP A 234 -4.10 6.14 -7.08
CA ASP A 234 -2.65 6.30 -7.17
C ASP A 234 -2.06 5.90 -8.54
N ARG A 235 -2.94 5.73 -9.52
CA ARG A 235 -2.58 5.50 -10.93
C ARG A 235 -3.35 6.46 -11.85
N ARG A 236 -2.62 7.13 -12.73
CA ARG A 236 -3.20 7.96 -13.79
C ARG A 236 -2.52 7.62 -15.09
N SER A 237 -3.21 6.90 -15.99
CA SER A 237 -2.58 6.29 -17.17
C SER A 237 -1.34 5.49 -16.75
N ASP A 238 -0.19 5.78 -17.34
CA ASP A 238 1.08 5.12 -17.03
C ASP A 238 1.87 5.80 -15.89
N THR A 239 1.23 6.72 -15.13
CA THR A 239 1.91 7.47 -14.07
C THR A 239 1.49 6.97 -12.70
N ARG A 240 2.46 6.77 -11.81
CA ARG A 240 2.25 6.53 -10.38
C ARG A 240 2.19 7.85 -9.63
N ILE A 241 1.21 7.98 -8.75
CA ILE A 241 1.04 9.18 -7.90
C ILE A 241 1.65 8.88 -6.53
N PRO A 242 2.55 9.73 -6.01
CA PRO A 242 3.07 9.61 -4.66
C PRO A 242 1.94 9.56 -3.63
N TYR A 243 2.12 8.76 -2.60
CA TYR A 243 1.12 8.53 -1.56
C TYR A 243 1.78 8.39 -0.20
N ILE A 244 1.17 8.98 0.81
CA ILE A 244 1.39 8.70 2.22
C ILE A 244 0.03 8.63 2.94
N SER A 245 -0.06 7.80 3.96
CA SER A 245 -1.25 7.74 4.81
C SER A 245 -1.33 8.94 5.75
N ALA A 246 -2.52 9.20 6.31
CA ALA A 246 -2.68 10.20 7.36
C ALA A 246 -1.78 9.91 8.57
N ARG A 247 -1.59 8.64 8.93
CA ARG A 247 -0.67 8.21 9.99
C ARG A 247 0.76 8.68 9.73
N THR A 248 1.24 8.46 8.51
CA THR A 248 2.58 8.90 8.08
C THR A 248 2.67 10.42 8.00
N ALA A 249 1.62 11.10 7.53
CA ALA A 249 1.58 12.55 7.46
C ALA A 249 1.64 13.21 8.85
N LEU A 250 1.06 12.56 9.86
CA LEU A 250 1.11 12.97 11.26
C LEU A 250 2.42 12.57 11.97
N ASP A 251 3.30 11.81 11.32
CA ASP A 251 4.46 11.14 11.95
C ASP A 251 4.05 10.39 13.24
N TRP A 252 2.90 9.76 13.22
CA TRP A 252 2.26 9.25 14.41
C TRP A 252 2.71 7.83 14.74
N GLN A 253 3.28 7.68 15.92
CA GLN A 253 3.88 6.43 16.43
C GLN A 253 3.01 5.73 17.50
N GLY A 254 1.88 6.34 17.90
CA GLY A 254 1.01 5.84 18.98
C GLY A 254 0.06 4.72 18.55
N GLU A 255 -0.51 4.03 19.55
CA GLU A 255 -1.63 3.08 19.36
C GLU A 255 -2.99 3.79 19.44
N ASP A 256 -3.07 4.88 20.19
CA ASP A 256 -4.28 5.67 20.37
C ASP A 256 -4.60 6.47 19.10
N GLY A 257 -5.88 6.53 18.72
CA GLY A 257 -6.33 7.21 17.51
C GLY A 257 -6.00 8.70 17.49
N GLY A 258 -5.56 9.23 16.34
CA GLY A 258 -5.47 10.67 16.08
C GLY A 258 -6.84 11.26 15.75
N PHE A 259 -6.93 12.60 15.79
CA PHE A 259 -8.15 13.31 15.46
C PHE A 259 -8.10 13.84 14.01
N TYR A 260 -9.25 13.99 13.37
CA TYR A 260 -9.34 14.66 12.06
C TYR A 260 -8.81 16.10 12.07
N THR A 261 -8.86 16.75 13.22
CA THR A 261 -8.26 18.09 13.44
C THR A 261 -6.75 18.08 13.25
N ASP A 262 -6.07 17.02 13.70
CA ASP A 262 -4.62 16.89 13.55
C ASP A 262 -4.23 16.73 12.08
N ILE A 263 -5.03 15.97 11.31
CA ILE A 263 -4.89 15.88 9.84
C ILE A 263 -5.09 17.27 9.21
N GLY A 264 -6.07 18.06 9.71
CA GLY A 264 -6.28 19.42 9.26
C GLY A 264 -5.07 20.33 9.49
N ASP A 265 -4.38 20.18 10.61
CA ASP A 265 -3.17 20.94 10.92
C ASP A 265 -2.00 20.58 9.99
N VAL A 266 -1.84 19.28 9.69
CA VAL A 266 -0.84 18.83 8.69
C VAL A 266 -1.19 19.38 7.30
N ILE A 267 -2.46 19.31 6.86
CA ILE A 267 -2.89 19.88 5.57
C ILE A 267 -2.52 21.35 5.46
N ARG A 268 -2.72 22.15 6.51
CA ARG A 268 -2.33 23.57 6.52
C ARG A 268 -0.83 23.79 6.28
N GLN A 269 0.00 22.85 6.72
CA GLN A 269 1.46 22.96 6.62
C GLN A 269 2.02 22.48 5.28
N ILE A 270 1.47 21.39 4.73
CA ILE A 270 2.07 20.71 3.57
C ILE A 270 1.30 20.88 2.25
N SER A 271 0.02 21.26 2.31
CA SER A 271 -0.79 21.37 1.10
C SER A 271 -0.47 22.65 0.31
N SER A 272 -0.43 22.54 -1.01
CA SER A 272 -0.40 23.68 -1.92
C SER A 272 -1.76 24.41 -2.04
N LYS A 273 -2.84 23.76 -1.57
CA LYS A 273 -4.22 24.26 -1.62
C LYS A 273 -4.98 24.00 -0.32
N PRO A 274 -4.48 24.48 0.82
CA PRO A 274 -4.94 24.05 2.14
C PRO A 274 -6.44 24.27 2.37
N VAL A 275 -7.02 25.36 1.84
CA VAL A 275 -8.47 25.65 2.01
C VAL A 275 -9.32 24.62 1.26
N GLU A 276 -8.97 24.30 0.01
CA GLU A 276 -9.68 23.29 -0.78
C GLU A 276 -9.61 21.92 -0.09
N ASP A 277 -8.42 21.52 0.33
CA ASP A 277 -8.16 20.21 0.93
C ASP A 277 -8.80 20.09 2.33
N LEU A 278 -8.86 21.16 3.11
CA LEU A 278 -9.58 21.17 4.38
C LEU A 278 -11.10 21.03 4.18
N HIS A 279 -11.66 21.67 3.14
CA HIS A 279 -13.07 21.47 2.79
C HIS A 279 -13.34 20.02 2.35
N GLU A 280 -12.41 19.41 1.61
CA GLU A 280 -12.53 18.02 1.20
C GLU A 280 -12.43 17.06 2.39
N LEU A 281 -11.52 17.33 3.35
CA LEU A 281 -11.41 16.55 4.59
C LEU A 281 -12.68 16.66 5.45
N TRP A 282 -13.28 17.84 5.52
CA TRP A 282 -14.49 18.06 6.31
C TRP A 282 -15.73 17.37 5.74
N ARG A 283 -15.86 17.27 4.41
CA ARG A 283 -16.97 16.59 3.72
C ARG A 283 -16.94 15.08 3.91
#